data_c3a12aeb19093168dfe71d31cd08cb2e
#
_entry.id   c3a12aeb19093168dfe71d31cd08cb2e
#
_cell.length_a   1.000
_cell.length_b   1.000
_cell.length_c   1.000
_cell.angle_alpha   90.00
_cell.angle_beta   90.00
_cell.angle_gamma   90.00
#
_symmetry.space_group_name_H-M   'P 1'
#
loop_
_entity.id
_entity.type
_entity.pdbx_description
1 polymer ?
#
loop_
_entity_poly.entity_id
_entity_poly.type
_entity_poly.pdbx_seq_one_letter_code
_entity_poly.pdbx_strand_id
1 'polypeptide(L)'
;SEMCIRDRLWKIGRTDDDKLFNRKKRSDDSEFVIDVLIDSSGSQADRQAQVAAQGYIISEALSQAGIPHRVTGYCAFWGYTVLQRFRDYEDPRETNERIFQFRAYANNRDGLALKTVGSSLMERPEKNKILIVLSDGKPCDMSIQRPGTRQPKIYDGEGAVKDTAYEVRRARNQGIFVIGIFAGNEEELSVEKRIYGKDFAYIRNISNFSRMVGTFLRRQIDME
;
A
#
# COMPACT_ATOMS: atom_id res chain seq x y z
N SER A 1 -3.11 3.60 -34.30
CA SER A 1 -1.69 3.82 -34.01
C SER A 1 -1.51 3.82 -32.51
N GLU A 2 -1.18 2.65 -32.03
CA GLU A 2 -0.82 2.38 -30.62
C GLU A 2 0.52 3.00 -30.34
N MET A 3 0.52 4.19 -29.75
CA MET A 3 1.73 4.76 -29.20
C MET A 3 1.85 4.29 -27.75
N CYS A 4 2.69 3.30 -27.59
CA CYS A 4 2.93 2.54 -26.39
C CYS A 4 3.32 3.44 -25.21
N ILE A 5 2.63 3.30 -24.07
CA ILE A 5 3.04 3.79 -22.75
C ILE A 5 4.50 3.39 -22.44
N ARG A 6 4.97 2.33 -23.05
CA ARG A 6 6.33 1.78 -23.02
C ARG A 6 7.45 2.81 -23.22
N ASP A 7 7.32 3.72 -24.17
CA ASP A 7 8.43 4.59 -24.57
C ASP A 7 8.54 5.86 -23.73
N ARG A 8 7.54 6.14 -22.88
CA ARG A 8 7.48 7.38 -22.09
C ARG A 8 7.89 7.22 -20.63
N LEU A 9 7.68 6.03 -20.05
CA LEU A 9 8.03 5.78 -18.65
C LEU A 9 9.54 5.70 -18.40
N TRP A 10 10.36 5.36 -19.41
CA TRP A 10 11.80 5.32 -19.25
C TRP A 10 12.46 6.71 -19.16
N LYS A 11 11.73 7.76 -19.58
CA LYS A 11 12.16 9.16 -19.52
C LYS A 11 11.92 9.80 -18.16
N ILE A 12 11.16 9.14 -17.26
CA ILE A 12 10.94 9.65 -15.90
C ILE A 12 12.27 9.68 -15.16
N GLY A 13 12.71 10.88 -14.81
CA GLY A 13 13.97 11.14 -14.09
C GLY A 13 15.17 11.49 -14.97
N ARG A 14 14.97 11.67 -16.27
CA ARG A 14 16.05 12.14 -17.19
C ARG A 14 15.78 13.49 -17.85
N THR A 15 14.56 13.99 -17.79
CA THR A 15 14.19 15.30 -18.33
C THR A 15 13.18 15.96 -17.42
N ASP A 16 13.34 17.28 -17.18
CA ASP A 16 12.36 18.14 -16.49
C ASP A 16 11.12 18.43 -17.36
N ASP A 17 10.73 17.49 -18.22
CA ASP A 17 9.64 17.70 -19.15
C ASP A 17 8.32 17.19 -18.53
N ASP A 18 7.52 18.13 -18.03
CA ASP A 18 6.15 17.92 -17.48
C ASP A 18 5.17 17.35 -18.52
N LYS A 19 5.57 17.16 -19.78
CA LYS A 19 4.73 16.65 -20.88
C LYS A 19 4.77 15.12 -21.06
N LEU A 20 5.31 14.39 -20.11
CA LEU A 20 5.43 12.93 -20.18
C LEU A 20 4.09 12.17 -20.25
N PHE A 21 3.00 12.82 -19.90
CA PHE A 21 1.67 12.24 -19.92
C PHE A 21 0.74 13.02 -20.85
N ASN A 22 0.86 12.85 -22.16
CA ASN A 22 -0.20 13.29 -23.06
C ASN A 22 -1.44 12.43 -22.83
N ARG A 23 -2.48 13.10 -22.34
CA ARG A 23 -3.81 12.58 -22.09
C ARG A 23 -4.37 11.90 -23.33
N LYS A 24 -4.20 10.59 -23.46
CA LYS A 24 -5.06 9.81 -24.34
C LYS A 24 -6.44 9.78 -23.71
N LYS A 25 -7.47 10.18 -24.47
CA LYS A 25 -8.87 10.14 -24.06
C LYS A 25 -9.16 8.79 -23.40
N ARG A 26 -9.62 8.77 -22.16
CA ARG A 26 -10.02 7.57 -21.43
C ARG A 26 -10.91 6.70 -22.33
N SER A 27 -10.53 5.46 -22.56
CA SER A 27 -11.51 4.39 -22.50
C SER A 27 -11.87 4.26 -21.02
N ASP A 28 -13.13 4.21 -20.68
CA ASP A 28 -13.63 4.19 -19.29
C ASP A 28 -13.22 2.94 -18.48
N ASP A 29 -12.37 2.08 -19.02
CA ASP A 29 -11.89 0.85 -18.38
C ASP A 29 -10.39 0.96 -18.11
N SER A 30 -10.03 1.44 -16.93
CA SER A 30 -8.68 1.20 -16.40
C SER A 30 -8.52 -0.29 -16.18
N GLU A 31 -7.49 -0.92 -16.75
CA GLU A 31 -7.20 -2.33 -16.48
C GLU A 31 -6.71 -2.56 -15.05
N PHE A 32 -6.32 -1.49 -14.36
CA PHE A 32 -5.72 -1.52 -13.03
C PHE A 32 -6.57 -0.78 -12.01
N VAL A 33 -6.62 -1.33 -10.79
CA VAL A 33 -7.09 -0.66 -9.58
C VAL A 33 -6.11 -0.88 -8.43
N ILE A 34 -5.88 0.14 -7.63
CA ILE A 34 -4.86 0.10 -6.59
C ILE A 34 -5.44 0.54 -5.24
N ASP A 35 -5.18 -0.27 -4.21
CA ASP A 35 -5.31 0.14 -2.82
C ASP A 35 -3.94 0.48 -2.23
N VAL A 36 -3.87 1.60 -1.54
CA VAL A 36 -2.72 2.01 -0.73
C VAL A 36 -3.14 1.93 0.73
N LEU A 37 -2.56 0.99 1.44
CA LEU A 37 -2.82 0.73 2.85
C LEU A 37 -1.64 1.23 3.69
N ILE A 38 -1.88 2.15 4.62
CA ILE A 38 -0.84 2.83 5.39
C ILE A 38 -0.97 2.45 6.87
N ASP A 39 0.08 1.89 7.42
CA ASP A 39 0.19 1.63 8.85
C ASP A 39 0.18 2.96 9.63
N SER A 40 -0.87 3.14 10.45
CA SER A 40 -1.07 4.30 11.31
C SER A 40 -0.81 3.97 12.79
N SER A 41 -0.01 2.94 13.08
CA SER A 41 0.35 2.59 14.45
C SER A 41 1.29 3.59 15.10
N GLY A 42 1.36 3.58 16.43
CA GLY A 42 2.17 4.50 17.22
C GLY A 42 3.68 4.41 16.93
N SER A 43 4.18 3.30 16.42
CA SER A 43 5.57 3.13 15.98
C SER A 43 5.95 4.06 14.81
N GLN A 44 4.96 4.58 14.08
CA GLN A 44 5.14 5.53 12.99
C GLN A 44 5.13 7.00 13.45
N ALA A 45 4.92 7.29 14.75
CA ALA A 45 4.71 8.65 15.26
C ALA A 45 5.86 9.61 14.90
N ASP A 46 7.10 9.17 15.08
CA ASP A 46 8.29 9.99 14.78
C ASP A 46 8.51 10.22 13.28
N ARG A 47 7.85 9.45 12.43
CA ARG A 47 7.98 9.47 10.97
C ARG A 47 6.67 9.78 10.25
N GLN A 48 5.64 10.19 10.98
CA GLN A 48 4.29 10.36 10.41
C GLN A 48 4.26 11.32 9.21
N ALA A 49 5.04 12.40 9.24
CA ALA A 49 5.14 13.34 8.13
C ALA A 49 5.76 12.69 6.87
N GLN A 50 6.78 11.86 7.07
CA GLN A 50 7.43 11.11 5.99
C GLN A 50 6.49 10.06 5.39
N VAL A 51 5.79 9.31 6.23
CA VAL A 51 4.82 8.29 5.79
C VAL A 51 3.65 8.94 5.04
N ALA A 52 3.12 10.06 5.55
CA ALA A 52 2.10 10.82 4.85
C ALA A 52 2.59 11.32 3.48
N ALA A 53 3.81 11.86 3.40
CA ALA A 53 4.41 12.30 2.14
C ALA A 53 4.60 11.13 1.15
N GLN A 54 5.00 9.94 1.62
CA GLN A 54 5.11 8.75 0.79
C GLN A 54 3.75 8.34 0.22
N GLY A 55 2.71 8.27 1.07
CA GLY A 55 1.34 7.98 0.64
C GLY A 55 0.82 9.01 -0.37
N TYR A 56 1.08 10.30 -0.13
CA TYR A 56 0.71 11.38 -1.03
C TYR A 56 1.40 11.26 -2.40
N ILE A 57 2.71 11.00 -2.44
CA ILE A 57 3.48 10.85 -3.68
C ILE A 57 2.95 9.68 -4.52
N ILE A 58 2.63 8.55 -3.88
CA ILE A 58 2.00 7.41 -4.56
C ILE A 58 0.66 7.84 -5.17
N SER A 59 -0.20 8.45 -4.35
CA SER A 59 -1.54 8.86 -4.75
C SER A 59 -1.49 9.87 -5.91
N GLU A 60 -0.56 10.84 -5.86
CA GLU A 60 -0.34 11.79 -6.93
C GLU A 60 0.09 11.13 -8.25
N ALA A 61 1.03 10.19 -8.17
CA ALA A 61 1.48 9.44 -9.34
C ALA A 61 0.34 8.62 -9.97
N LEU A 62 -0.49 7.97 -9.15
CA LEU A 62 -1.63 7.21 -9.60
C LEU A 62 -2.73 8.10 -10.21
N SER A 63 -3.01 9.27 -9.58
CA SER A 63 -3.93 10.27 -10.13
C SER A 63 -3.47 10.79 -11.48
N GLN A 64 -2.17 11.09 -11.63
CA GLN A 64 -1.59 11.53 -12.91
C GLN A 64 -1.67 10.45 -13.98
N ALA A 65 -1.49 9.19 -13.60
CA ALA A 65 -1.64 8.04 -14.51
C ALA A 65 -3.11 7.72 -14.85
N GLY A 66 -4.07 8.33 -14.17
CA GLY A 66 -5.50 8.06 -14.34
C GLY A 66 -5.92 6.69 -13.82
N ILE A 67 -5.17 6.11 -12.86
CA ILE A 67 -5.45 4.81 -12.26
C ILE A 67 -6.38 5.00 -11.06
N PRO A 68 -7.57 4.36 -11.03
CA PRO A 68 -8.44 4.35 -9.87
C PRO A 68 -7.69 3.82 -8.65
N HIS A 69 -7.70 4.57 -7.55
CA HIS A 69 -7.01 4.13 -6.36
C HIS A 69 -7.66 4.67 -5.09
N ARG A 70 -7.52 3.91 -4.03
CA ARG A 70 -8.00 4.24 -2.69
C ARG A 70 -6.82 4.31 -1.73
N VAL A 71 -6.86 5.25 -0.79
CA VAL A 71 -5.83 5.41 0.25
C VAL A 71 -6.49 5.29 1.61
N THR A 72 -6.04 4.34 2.41
CA THR A 72 -6.59 4.01 3.72
C THR A 72 -5.48 3.84 4.74
N GLY A 73 -5.55 4.56 5.85
CA GLY A 73 -4.75 4.30 7.04
C GLY A 73 -5.41 3.25 7.92
N TYR A 74 -4.62 2.44 8.63
CA TYR A 74 -5.16 1.47 9.58
C TYR A 74 -4.42 1.48 10.90
N CYS A 75 -5.17 1.29 11.98
CA CYS A 75 -4.66 1.04 13.32
C CYS A 75 -5.60 0.12 14.09
N ALA A 76 -5.18 -0.34 15.26
CA ALA A 76 -6.02 -1.11 16.17
C ALA A 76 -6.21 -0.34 17.48
N PHE A 77 -7.46 -0.15 17.88
CA PHE A 77 -7.82 0.58 19.08
C PHE A 77 -8.89 -0.18 19.86
N TRP A 78 -8.62 -0.45 21.13
CA TRP A 78 -9.53 -1.20 22.00
C TRP A 78 -10.06 -2.53 21.41
N GLY A 79 -9.19 -3.25 20.70
CA GLY A 79 -9.57 -4.54 20.07
C GLY A 79 -10.30 -4.41 18.73
N TYR A 80 -10.52 -3.22 18.24
CA TYR A 80 -11.08 -2.93 16.92
C TYR A 80 -10.00 -2.48 15.95
N THR A 81 -10.04 -3.00 14.73
CA THR A 81 -9.25 -2.43 13.63
C THR A 81 -10.03 -1.27 13.03
N VAL A 82 -9.41 -0.09 13.05
CA VAL A 82 -9.94 1.15 12.49
C VAL A 82 -9.32 1.38 11.13
N LEU A 83 -10.15 1.61 10.13
CA LEU A 83 -9.75 1.97 8.77
C LEU A 83 -10.14 3.42 8.51
N GLN A 84 -9.16 4.31 8.41
CA GLN A 84 -9.35 5.72 8.10
C GLN A 84 -9.15 5.94 6.60
N ARG A 85 -10.22 6.26 5.89
CA ARG A 85 -10.16 6.54 4.46
C ARG A 85 -9.77 7.99 4.22
N PHE A 86 -8.68 8.20 3.49
CA PHE A 86 -8.24 9.52 3.05
C PHE A 86 -8.76 9.86 1.67
N ARG A 87 -8.85 8.84 0.79
CA ARG A 87 -9.31 8.95 -0.58
C ARG A 87 -10.03 7.67 -1.01
N ASP A 88 -11.09 7.80 -1.82
CA ASP A 88 -11.73 6.68 -2.51
C ASP A 88 -11.36 6.66 -4.00
N TYR A 89 -11.70 5.59 -4.71
CA TYR A 89 -11.27 5.32 -6.07
C TYR A 89 -11.63 6.41 -7.08
N GLU A 90 -12.84 6.96 -6.95
CA GLU A 90 -13.39 7.94 -7.89
C GLU A 90 -13.22 9.40 -7.42
N ASP A 91 -12.54 9.59 -6.31
CA ASP A 91 -12.31 10.94 -5.78
C ASP A 91 -11.43 11.77 -6.73
N PRO A 92 -11.65 13.08 -6.83
CA PRO A 92 -10.80 13.96 -7.63
C PRO A 92 -9.41 14.07 -7.02
N ARG A 93 -8.43 14.50 -7.83
CA ARG A 93 -7.01 14.54 -7.46
C ARG A 93 -6.76 15.38 -6.19
N GLU A 94 -7.50 16.47 -6.03
CA GLU A 94 -7.37 17.40 -4.90
C GLU A 94 -7.62 16.70 -3.55
N THR A 95 -8.38 15.59 -3.54
CA THR A 95 -8.61 14.78 -2.35
C THR A 95 -7.34 14.16 -1.79
N ASN A 96 -6.29 14.02 -2.60
CA ASN A 96 -4.99 13.49 -2.15
C ASN A 96 -4.40 14.28 -0.97
N GLU A 97 -4.70 15.58 -0.85
CA GLU A 97 -4.24 16.43 0.26
C GLU A 97 -4.74 15.93 1.63
N ARG A 98 -5.85 15.20 1.68
CA ARG A 98 -6.36 14.61 2.92
C ARG A 98 -5.38 13.60 3.54
N ILE A 99 -4.44 13.05 2.76
CA ILE A 99 -3.41 12.13 3.25
C ILE A 99 -2.51 12.83 4.30
N PHE A 100 -2.36 14.15 4.22
CA PHE A 100 -1.64 14.91 5.25
C PHE A 100 -2.38 15.03 6.59
N GLN A 101 -3.65 14.58 6.66
CA GLN A 101 -4.36 14.40 7.91
C GLN A 101 -3.97 13.10 8.63
N PHE A 102 -3.08 12.29 8.03
CA PHE A 102 -2.53 11.09 8.64
C PHE A 102 -1.98 11.38 10.05
N ARG A 103 -2.35 10.51 10.98
CA ARG A 103 -1.83 10.52 12.36
C ARG A 103 -1.51 9.10 12.77
N ALA A 104 -0.33 8.94 13.38
CA ALA A 104 0.10 7.67 13.91
C ALA A 104 -0.29 7.59 15.39
N TYR A 105 -1.05 6.54 15.76
CA TYR A 105 -1.49 6.28 17.12
C TYR A 105 -1.94 4.82 17.30
N ALA A 106 -2.01 4.38 18.58
CA ALA A 106 -2.49 3.05 18.95
C ALA A 106 -1.63 1.89 18.41
N ASN A 107 -2.21 0.71 18.30
CA ASN A 107 -1.57 -0.53 17.86
C ASN A 107 -1.93 -0.84 16.39
N ASN A 108 -1.53 -2.02 15.88
CA ASN A 108 -1.88 -2.47 14.53
C ASN A 108 -2.12 -3.98 14.46
N ARG A 109 -3.12 -4.35 13.66
CA ARG A 109 -3.40 -5.74 13.24
C ARG A 109 -3.31 -5.82 11.73
N ASP A 110 -2.09 -5.95 11.23
CA ASP A 110 -1.80 -5.94 9.80
C ASP A 110 -2.57 -7.01 9.05
N GLY A 111 -2.59 -8.24 9.57
CA GLY A 111 -3.31 -9.34 8.94
C GLY A 111 -4.80 -9.04 8.75
N LEU A 112 -5.47 -8.47 9.78
CA LEU A 112 -6.90 -8.14 9.67
C LEU A 112 -7.15 -6.96 8.71
N ALA A 113 -6.30 -5.95 8.73
CA ALA A 113 -6.39 -4.82 7.80
C ALA A 113 -6.20 -5.28 6.35
N LEU A 114 -5.16 -6.09 6.08
CA LEU A 114 -4.90 -6.71 4.77
C LEU A 114 -6.08 -7.54 4.28
N LYS A 115 -6.63 -8.39 5.15
CA LYS A 115 -7.80 -9.21 4.85
C LYS A 115 -9.01 -8.37 4.44
N THR A 116 -9.31 -7.32 5.21
CA THR A 116 -10.48 -6.47 5.01
C THR A 116 -10.36 -5.67 3.71
N VAL A 117 -9.21 -5.00 3.52
CA VAL A 117 -8.96 -4.20 2.32
C VAL A 117 -8.85 -5.08 1.08
N GLY A 118 -8.14 -6.21 1.17
CA GLY A 118 -8.04 -7.17 0.07
C GLY A 118 -9.39 -7.74 -0.36
N SER A 119 -10.27 -8.07 0.60
CA SER A 119 -11.63 -8.53 0.27
C SER A 119 -12.44 -7.46 -0.47
N SER A 120 -12.37 -6.21 -0.01
CA SER A 120 -13.03 -5.09 -0.69
C SER A 120 -12.43 -4.81 -2.08
N LEU A 121 -11.11 -4.94 -2.24
CA LEU A 121 -10.45 -4.78 -3.53
C LEU A 121 -10.87 -5.86 -4.54
N MET A 122 -11.16 -7.08 -4.08
CA MET A 122 -11.66 -8.16 -4.94
C MET A 122 -13.04 -7.88 -5.54
N GLU A 123 -13.85 -7.01 -4.92
CA GLU A 123 -15.17 -6.61 -5.42
C GLU A 123 -15.07 -5.66 -6.62
N ARG A 124 -13.91 -5.10 -6.89
CA ARG A 124 -13.69 -4.20 -8.02
C ARG A 124 -13.70 -4.97 -9.35
N PRO A 125 -14.24 -4.35 -10.42
CA PRO A 125 -14.36 -5.00 -11.73
C PRO A 125 -13.04 -5.08 -12.51
N GLU A 126 -12.05 -4.22 -12.17
CA GLU A 126 -10.78 -4.15 -12.89
C GLU A 126 -10.04 -5.49 -12.85
N LYS A 127 -9.41 -5.85 -13.96
CA LYS A 127 -8.70 -7.13 -14.11
C LYS A 127 -7.49 -7.21 -13.17
N ASN A 128 -6.70 -6.16 -13.12
CA ASN A 128 -5.43 -6.12 -12.41
C ASN A 128 -5.57 -5.36 -11.08
N LYS A 129 -5.47 -6.08 -9.97
CA LYS A 129 -5.65 -5.57 -8.61
C LYS A 129 -4.31 -5.51 -7.89
N ILE A 130 -3.95 -4.35 -7.39
CA ILE A 130 -2.69 -4.12 -6.68
C ILE A 130 -2.98 -3.58 -5.28
N LEU A 131 -2.33 -4.16 -4.27
CA LEU A 131 -2.36 -3.67 -2.90
C LEU A 131 -0.94 -3.25 -2.49
N ILE A 132 -0.75 -1.97 -2.28
CA ILE A 132 0.49 -1.37 -1.78
C ILE A 132 0.34 -1.17 -0.28
N VAL A 133 1.26 -1.72 0.50
CA VAL A 133 1.23 -1.60 1.97
C VAL A 133 2.45 -0.84 2.45
N LEU A 134 2.24 0.29 3.13
CA LEU A 134 3.30 1.04 3.81
C LEU A 134 3.27 0.64 5.28
N SER A 135 4.31 -0.04 5.77
CA SER A 135 4.40 -0.54 7.15
C SER A 135 5.85 -0.53 7.63
N ASP A 136 6.06 -0.57 8.94
CA ASP A 136 7.38 -0.79 9.55
C ASP A 136 7.63 -2.27 9.91
N GLY A 137 6.69 -3.15 9.55
CA GLY A 137 6.81 -4.59 9.78
C GLY A 137 6.64 -5.02 11.24
N LYS A 138 6.04 -4.18 12.09
CA LYS A 138 5.85 -4.45 13.52
C LYS A 138 4.38 -4.65 13.91
N PRO A 139 3.71 -5.69 13.40
CA PRO A 139 2.34 -5.92 13.81
C PRO A 139 2.28 -6.23 15.31
N CYS A 140 1.57 -5.37 16.05
CA CYS A 140 1.43 -5.50 17.49
C CYS A 140 0.09 -4.95 17.96
N ASP A 141 -0.67 -5.75 18.70
CA ASP A 141 -1.92 -5.33 19.30
C ASP A 141 -2.11 -5.96 20.69
N MET A 142 -3.08 -5.43 21.41
CA MET A 142 -3.49 -5.94 22.72
C MET A 142 -3.94 -7.41 22.61
N SER A 143 -4.12 -8.02 23.77
CA SER A 143 -4.55 -9.42 23.88
C SER A 143 -5.81 -9.71 23.06
N ILE A 144 -5.73 -10.72 22.21
CA ILE A 144 -6.86 -11.23 21.44
C ILE A 144 -7.40 -12.47 22.11
N GLN A 145 -8.67 -12.48 22.46
CA GLN A 145 -9.36 -13.69 22.87
C GLN A 145 -9.88 -14.42 21.64
N ARG A 146 -9.30 -15.57 21.33
CA ARG A 146 -9.81 -16.44 20.26
C ARG A 146 -11.06 -17.18 20.74
N PRO A 147 -12.10 -17.36 19.90
CA PRO A 147 -13.22 -18.21 20.24
C PRO A 147 -12.75 -19.59 20.71
N GLY A 148 -13.24 -20.07 21.85
CA GLY A 148 -12.90 -21.38 22.41
C GLY A 148 -11.60 -21.42 23.23
N THR A 149 -10.87 -20.31 23.38
CA THR A 149 -9.68 -20.24 24.26
C THR A 149 -10.00 -19.49 25.57
N ARG A 150 -9.50 -20.01 26.68
CA ARG A 150 -9.71 -19.38 28.01
C ARG A 150 -8.73 -18.24 28.32
N GLN A 151 -7.62 -18.14 27.58
CA GLN A 151 -6.61 -17.12 27.82
C GLN A 151 -6.42 -16.25 26.59
N PRO A 152 -6.51 -14.92 26.73
CA PRO A 152 -6.15 -14.00 25.68
C PRO A 152 -4.65 -14.10 25.39
N LYS A 153 -4.27 -14.06 24.11
CA LYS A 153 -2.87 -13.97 23.69
C LYS A 153 -2.60 -12.58 23.13
N ILE A 154 -1.45 -12.03 23.46
CA ILE A 154 -0.96 -10.79 22.83
C ILE A 154 -0.74 -11.10 21.35
N TYR A 155 -1.17 -10.17 20.48
CA TYR A 155 -0.91 -10.23 19.05
C TYR A 155 0.38 -9.50 18.76
N ASP A 156 1.51 -10.19 18.84
CA ASP A 156 2.84 -9.63 18.64
C ASP A 156 3.83 -10.65 18.09
N GLY A 157 5.05 -10.18 17.85
CA GLY A 157 6.20 -10.99 17.50
C GLY A 157 5.94 -11.97 16.37
N GLU A 158 6.44 -13.18 16.54
CA GLU A 158 6.39 -14.25 15.53
C GLU A 158 4.96 -14.62 15.10
N GLY A 159 4.02 -14.58 16.04
CA GLY A 159 2.61 -14.91 15.77
C GLY A 159 1.95 -13.89 14.86
N ALA A 160 2.15 -12.61 15.11
CA ALA A 160 1.59 -11.53 14.34
C ALA A 160 2.23 -11.45 12.94
N VAL A 161 3.55 -11.65 12.84
CA VAL A 161 4.27 -11.72 11.57
C VAL A 161 3.76 -12.87 10.70
N LYS A 162 3.54 -14.06 11.27
CA LYS A 162 2.98 -15.22 10.54
C LYS A 162 1.56 -14.96 10.05
N ASP A 163 0.74 -14.31 10.87
CA ASP A 163 -0.62 -13.95 10.50
C ASP A 163 -0.64 -12.97 9.33
N THR A 164 0.17 -11.91 9.40
CA THR A 164 0.33 -10.93 8.33
C THR A 164 0.82 -11.59 7.03
N ALA A 165 1.87 -12.43 7.13
CA ALA A 165 2.39 -13.17 5.98
C ALA A 165 1.37 -14.16 5.39
N TYR A 166 0.52 -14.73 6.22
CA TYR A 166 -0.58 -15.59 5.75
C TYR A 166 -1.58 -14.80 4.92
N GLU A 167 -2.03 -13.62 5.39
CA GLU A 167 -3.00 -12.79 4.67
C GLU A 167 -2.39 -12.20 3.37
N VAL A 168 -1.10 -11.87 3.35
CA VAL A 168 -0.40 -11.51 2.10
C VAL A 168 -0.47 -12.65 1.08
N ARG A 169 -0.12 -13.88 1.48
CA ARG A 169 -0.22 -15.05 0.59
C ARG A 169 -1.64 -15.32 0.15
N ARG A 170 -2.60 -15.18 1.05
CA ARG A 170 -4.03 -15.35 0.73
C ARG A 170 -4.49 -14.36 -0.32
N ALA A 171 -4.16 -13.06 -0.18
CA ALA A 171 -4.49 -12.04 -1.15
C ALA A 171 -3.87 -12.33 -2.53
N ARG A 172 -2.59 -12.78 -2.56
CA ARG A 172 -1.92 -13.19 -3.79
C ARG A 172 -2.58 -14.39 -4.46
N ASN A 173 -3.00 -15.38 -3.69
CA ASN A 173 -3.72 -16.54 -4.21
C ASN A 173 -5.10 -16.18 -4.78
N GLN A 174 -5.66 -15.05 -4.39
CA GLN A 174 -6.89 -14.48 -4.94
C GLN A 174 -6.65 -13.63 -6.19
N GLY A 175 -5.40 -13.47 -6.64
CA GLY A 175 -5.05 -12.68 -7.81
C GLY A 175 -4.73 -11.21 -7.51
N ILE A 176 -4.61 -10.81 -6.24
CA ILE A 176 -4.16 -9.47 -5.86
C ILE A 176 -2.63 -9.47 -5.85
N PHE A 177 -2.02 -8.55 -6.58
CA PHE A 177 -0.60 -8.31 -6.45
C PHE A 177 -0.30 -7.47 -5.20
N VAL A 178 0.39 -8.03 -4.22
CA VAL A 178 0.69 -7.36 -2.94
C VAL A 178 2.16 -7.00 -2.87
N ILE A 179 2.42 -5.71 -2.63
CA ILE A 179 3.75 -5.14 -2.43
C ILE A 179 3.87 -4.46 -1.07
N GLY A 180 4.92 -4.78 -0.33
CA GLY A 180 5.30 -4.07 0.88
C GLY A 180 6.23 -2.90 0.56
N ILE A 181 5.97 -1.73 1.14
CA ILE A 181 6.89 -0.61 1.15
C ILE A 181 7.30 -0.38 2.59
N PHE A 182 8.55 -0.70 2.86
CA PHE A 182 9.08 -0.62 4.20
C PHE A 182 9.34 0.83 4.61
N ALA A 183 8.69 1.25 5.68
CA ALA A 183 8.79 2.57 6.29
C ALA A 183 9.43 2.51 7.69
N GLY A 184 10.25 1.51 7.97
CA GLY A 184 10.90 1.22 9.25
C GLY A 184 12.41 1.47 9.28
N ASN A 185 13.07 1.01 10.34
CA ASN A 185 14.52 1.02 10.49
C ASN A 185 15.15 -0.21 9.82
N GLU A 186 16.39 -0.07 9.31
CA GLU A 186 17.09 -1.15 8.58
C GLU A 186 17.18 -2.48 9.34
N GLU A 187 17.27 -2.43 10.66
CA GLU A 187 17.35 -3.61 11.53
C GLU A 187 16.12 -4.51 11.41
N GLU A 188 15.00 -3.98 10.98
CA GLU A 188 13.71 -4.64 10.88
C GLU A 188 13.38 -5.17 9.48
N LEU A 189 14.23 -4.91 8.49
CA LEU A 189 14.07 -5.38 7.11
C LEU A 189 13.88 -6.89 6.99
N SER A 190 14.45 -7.67 7.91
CA SER A 190 14.31 -9.12 7.92
C SER A 190 12.87 -9.58 8.14
N VAL A 191 12.11 -8.82 8.93
CA VAL A 191 10.69 -9.10 9.20
C VAL A 191 9.85 -8.82 7.96
N GLU A 192 10.10 -7.69 7.30
CA GLU A 192 9.42 -7.30 6.07
C GLU A 192 9.62 -8.33 4.94
N LYS A 193 10.86 -8.83 4.80
CA LYS A 193 11.16 -9.94 3.88
C LYS A 193 10.37 -11.21 4.17
N ARG A 194 10.11 -11.49 5.44
CA ARG A 194 9.33 -12.67 5.83
C ARG A 194 7.84 -12.50 5.51
N ILE A 195 7.33 -11.28 5.58
CA ILE A 195 5.94 -10.95 5.27
C ILE A 195 5.71 -10.94 3.76
N TYR A 196 6.50 -10.17 3.01
CA TYR A 196 6.26 -9.89 1.58
C TYR A 196 7.12 -10.70 0.62
N GLY A 197 8.16 -11.38 1.11
CA GLY A 197 9.10 -12.14 0.27
C GLY A 197 9.94 -11.22 -0.61
N LYS A 198 9.97 -11.51 -1.92
CA LYS A 198 10.69 -10.69 -2.91
C LYS A 198 9.98 -9.39 -3.31
N ASP A 199 8.67 -9.30 -3.03
CA ASP A 199 7.82 -8.21 -3.47
C ASP A 199 7.72 -7.15 -2.36
N PHE A 200 8.88 -6.63 -1.94
CA PHE A 200 8.95 -5.48 -1.06
C PHE A 200 10.01 -4.48 -1.54
N ALA A 201 9.82 -3.23 -1.18
CA ALA A 201 10.75 -2.16 -1.46
C ALA A 201 11.14 -1.43 -0.17
N TYR A 202 12.43 -1.22 0.04
CA TYR A 202 12.94 -0.32 1.07
C TYR A 202 13.35 1.00 0.46
N ILE A 203 12.73 2.08 0.91
CA ILE A 203 12.92 3.39 0.32
C ILE A 203 13.59 4.32 1.34
N ARG A 204 14.92 4.38 1.28
CA ARG A 204 15.72 5.29 2.10
C ARG A 204 15.51 6.77 1.72
N ASN A 205 15.20 7.03 0.44
CA ASN A 205 15.10 8.38 -0.07
C ASN A 205 13.84 8.54 -0.93
N ILE A 206 13.01 9.47 -0.54
CA ILE A 206 11.75 9.82 -1.22
C ILE A 206 11.96 10.14 -2.71
N SER A 207 13.08 10.74 -3.09
CA SER A 207 13.40 11.04 -4.49
C SER A 207 13.52 9.79 -5.38
N ASN A 208 13.81 8.63 -4.81
CA ASN A 208 13.89 7.35 -5.52
C ASN A 208 12.54 6.61 -5.57
N PHE A 209 11.56 7.08 -4.82
CA PHE A 209 10.27 6.42 -4.64
C PHE A 209 9.51 6.27 -5.95
N SER A 210 9.31 7.35 -6.69
CA SER A 210 8.59 7.36 -7.98
C SER A 210 9.23 6.42 -8.99
N ARG A 211 10.58 6.35 -9.02
CA ARG A 211 11.32 5.42 -9.89
C ARG A 211 11.10 3.97 -9.51
N MET A 212 11.09 3.66 -8.21
CA MET A 212 10.88 2.28 -7.73
C MET A 212 9.46 1.81 -7.97
N VAL A 213 8.46 2.63 -7.65
CA VAL A 213 7.04 2.33 -7.94
C VAL A 213 6.82 2.18 -9.45
N GLY A 214 7.37 3.09 -10.26
CA GLY A 214 7.27 3.01 -11.71
C GLY A 214 7.94 1.76 -12.29
N THR A 215 9.11 1.36 -11.80
CA THR A 215 9.78 0.12 -12.23
C THR A 215 8.98 -1.11 -11.84
N PHE A 216 8.34 -1.06 -10.68
CA PHE A 216 7.56 -2.15 -10.15
C PHE A 216 6.25 -2.33 -10.94
N LEU A 217 5.50 -1.28 -11.17
CA LEU A 217 4.29 -1.29 -11.99
C LEU A 217 4.62 -1.76 -13.42
N ARG A 218 5.76 -1.35 -13.98
CA ARG A 218 6.22 -1.81 -15.29
C ARG A 218 6.43 -3.32 -15.34
N ARG A 219 7.06 -3.91 -14.31
CA ARG A 219 7.26 -5.37 -14.26
C ARG A 219 5.94 -6.14 -14.29
N GLN A 220 4.89 -5.58 -13.70
CA GLN A 220 3.57 -6.20 -13.74
C GLN A 220 2.92 -6.10 -15.13
N ILE A 221 3.13 -4.99 -15.82
CA ILE A 221 2.62 -4.77 -17.20
C ILE A 221 3.39 -5.61 -18.23
N ASP A 222 4.71 -5.78 -18.04
CA ASP A 222 5.58 -6.53 -18.98
C ASP A 222 5.53 -8.07 -18.77
N MET A 223 4.86 -8.56 -17.72
CA MET A 223 4.68 -10.01 -17.45
C MET A 223 3.42 -10.61 -18.12
N GLU A 224 2.61 -9.80 -18.81
CA GLU A 224 1.52 -10.22 -19.70
C GLU A 224 1.97 -10.21 -21.16
#